data_c93bf9a59bfcdd82be06503ba114d87a
#
_entry.id   c93bf9a59bfcdd82be06503ba114d87a
#
_cell.length_a   1.000
_cell.length_b   1.000
_cell.length_c   1.000
_cell.angle_alpha   90.00
_cell.angle_beta   90.00
_cell.angle_gamma   90.00
#
_symmetry.space_group_name_H-M   'P 1'
#
loop_
_entity.id
_entity.type
_entity.pdbx_description
1 polymer ?
#
loop_
_entity_poly.entity_id
_entity_poly.type
_entity_poly.pdbx_seq_one_letter_code
_entity_poly.pdbx_strand_id
1 'polypeptide(L)'
;MSKNHPVVAITGSSGAGTTTVKDACEHIFFRQQITPLVVEGDSFHSLDRAAFKEAVAENDEKGNNAFSHFGPEANHFDKIAETFQSYGESGQCKRRYYIHSNEEALFHNERLGGTTYTAGEFTPWEDMKENTDLLFYEGLHGGVVDGETDVSKFVDLLIGVVPIVNLEWIQKIFRDNAQRGYSADVIVDTILRRMPDYVHYITPQFSRTDINLQRVPTVDTSNPFIARDIPTPDESFVIIRFKDPAKFDVDFPYLLNMIPNSFMSRRNSMVVPGGKMGYAMELILAPIIQELIANRG
;
A
#
# COMPACT_ATOMS: atom_id res chain seq x y z
N MET A 1 18.72 -1.16 5.98
CA MET A 1 18.35 -0.05 6.86
C MET A 1 19.02 1.20 6.34
N SER A 2 18.24 2.22 6.08
CA SER A 2 18.75 3.56 5.80
C SER A 2 19.50 4.05 7.03
N LYS A 3 20.70 4.61 6.87
CA LYS A 3 21.46 5.06 8.04
C LYS A 3 20.97 6.40 8.59
N ASN A 4 20.35 7.23 7.77
CA ASN A 4 20.09 8.63 8.08
C ASN A 4 18.64 9.08 7.88
N HIS A 5 17.88 8.46 6.98
CA HIS A 5 16.52 8.90 6.65
C HIS A 5 15.60 7.68 6.54
N PRO A 6 14.67 7.47 7.51
CA PRO A 6 13.82 6.28 7.53
C PRO A 6 12.90 6.19 6.32
N VAL A 7 12.72 4.96 5.83
CA VAL A 7 11.77 4.60 4.77
C VAL A 7 10.72 3.66 5.37
N VAL A 8 9.49 4.11 5.42
CA VAL A 8 8.31 3.34 5.86
C VAL A 8 7.46 3.04 4.64
N ALA A 9 7.15 1.78 4.39
CA ALA A 9 6.35 1.40 3.25
C ALA A 9 5.15 0.52 3.64
N ILE A 10 3.99 0.83 3.07
CA ILE A 10 2.80 -0.02 3.08
C ILE A 10 2.72 -0.69 1.72
N THR A 11 2.57 -2.02 1.72
CA THR A 11 2.34 -2.80 0.50
C THR A 11 1.08 -3.64 0.63
N GLY A 12 0.30 -3.69 -0.44
CA GLY A 12 -0.92 -4.48 -0.52
C GLY A 12 -1.61 -4.29 -1.85
N SER A 13 -2.48 -5.23 -2.21
CA SER A 13 -3.23 -5.14 -3.46
C SER A 13 -4.36 -4.12 -3.40
N SER A 14 -4.80 -3.70 -4.58
CA SER A 14 -5.94 -2.78 -4.71
C SER A 14 -7.23 -3.43 -4.20
N GLY A 15 -7.76 -2.93 -3.10
CA GLY A 15 -8.93 -3.49 -2.40
C GLY A 15 -8.60 -4.21 -1.10
N ALA A 16 -7.32 -4.40 -0.76
CA ALA A 16 -6.92 -5.04 0.50
C ALA A 16 -7.16 -4.16 1.74
N GLY A 17 -7.37 -2.85 1.57
CA GLY A 17 -7.57 -1.90 2.66
C GLY A 17 -6.31 -1.11 3.04
N THR A 18 -5.37 -0.93 2.11
CA THR A 18 -4.15 -0.15 2.31
C THR A 18 -4.45 1.29 2.73
N THR A 19 -5.50 1.91 2.19
CA THR A 19 -5.97 3.25 2.56
C THR A 19 -6.27 3.36 4.07
N THR A 20 -6.92 2.37 4.67
CA THR A 20 -7.20 2.39 6.12
C THR A 20 -5.92 2.40 6.95
N VAL A 21 -4.88 1.71 6.50
CA VAL A 21 -3.56 1.69 7.17
C VAL A 21 -2.82 3.00 6.92
N LYS A 22 -2.91 3.56 5.70
CA LYS A 22 -2.40 4.89 5.36
C LYS A 22 -2.99 5.96 6.29
N ASP A 23 -4.32 6.02 6.39
CA ASP A 23 -5.04 7.00 7.23
C ASP A 23 -4.60 6.91 8.70
N ALA A 24 -4.39 5.70 9.23
CA ALA A 24 -3.89 5.52 10.59
C ALA A 24 -2.44 6.05 10.75
N CYS A 25 -1.57 5.82 9.76
CA CYS A 25 -0.21 6.37 9.76
C CYS A 25 -0.24 7.91 9.67
N GLU A 26 -1.06 8.49 8.80
CA GLU A 26 -1.22 9.94 8.68
C GLU A 26 -1.71 10.58 9.99
N HIS A 27 -2.63 9.91 10.70
CA HIS A 27 -3.07 10.34 12.02
C HIS A 27 -1.92 10.29 13.05
N ILE A 28 -1.08 9.26 13.03
CA ILE A 28 0.13 9.16 13.86
C ILE A 28 1.09 10.32 13.52
N PHE A 29 1.35 10.58 12.24
CA PHE A 29 2.24 11.66 11.82
C PHE A 29 1.74 13.02 12.30
N PHE A 30 0.45 13.29 12.13
CA PHE A 30 -0.15 14.54 12.61
C PHE A 30 -0.01 14.71 14.12
N ARG A 31 -0.36 13.70 14.91
CA ARG A 31 -0.29 13.75 16.39
C ARG A 31 1.13 13.90 16.91
N GLN A 32 2.10 13.36 16.21
CA GLN A 32 3.51 13.35 16.62
C GLN A 32 4.34 14.44 15.97
N GLN A 33 3.68 15.31 15.18
CA GLN A 33 4.34 16.40 14.45
C GLN A 33 5.45 15.90 13.51
N ILE A 34 5.24 14.74 12.90
CA ILE A 34 6.15 14.16 11.91
C ILE A 34 5.77 14.69 10.53
N THR A 35 6.75 15.13 9.77
CA THR A 35 6.58 15.60 8.39
C THR A 35 7.04 14.52 7.41
N PRO A 36 6.14 13.66 6.86
CA PRO A 36 6.51 12.64 5.90
C PRO A 36 6.69 13.20 4.50
N LEU A 37 7.61 12.62 3.73
CA LEU A 37 7.54 12.65 2.28
C LEU A 37 6.58 11.54 1.83
N VAL A 38 5.36 11.91 1.45
CA VAL A 38 4.38 10.93 0.96
C VAL A 38 4.65 10.61 -0.52
N VAL A 39 4.76 9.32 -0.81
CA VAL A 39 5.02 8.77 -2.15
C VAL A 39 3.98 7.69 -2.46
N GLU A 40 3.17 7.92 -3.47
CA GLU A 40 2.14 6.98 -3.89
C GLU A 40 2.67 6.01 -4.94
N GLY A 41 2.33 4.72 -4.78
CA GLY A 41 2.77 3.66 -5.68
C GLY A 41 2.32 3.84 -7.12
N ASP A 42 1.14 4.40 -7.34
CA ASP A 42 0.60 4.67 -8.67
C ASP A 42 1.48 5.66 -9.47
N SER A 43 2.29 6.47 -8.79
CA SER A 43 3.26 7.36 -9.44
C SER A 43 4.38 6.62 -10.19
N PHE A 44 4.57 5.33 -9.92
CA PHE A 44 5.60 4.50 -10.57
C PHE A 44 5.06 3.63 -11.71
N HIS A 45 3.78 3.75 -12.07
CA HIS A 45 3.31 3.10 -13.30
C HIS A 45 4.09 3.60 -14.52
N SER A 46 4.40 2.71 -15.45
CA SER A 46 5.13 3.04 -16.67
C SER A 46 4.25 3.72 -17.74
N LEU A 47 2.94 3.45 -17.67
CA LEU A 47 1.93 3.90 -18.62
C LEU A 47 0.86 4.74 -17.93
N ASP A 48 0.48 5.84 -18.53
CA ASP A 48 -0.70 6.60 -18.11
C ASP A 48 -2.00 5.83 -18.42
N ARG A 49 -3.15 6.37 -18.01
CA ARG A 49 -4.44 5.69 -18.15
C ARG A 49 -4.79 5.36 -19.61
N ALA A 50 -4.47 6.25 -20.55
CA ALA A 50 -4.79 6.05 -21.96
C ALA A 50 -3.86 5.01 -22.57
N ALA A 51 -2.55 5.16 -22.39
CA ALA A 51 -1.54 4.21 -22.87
C ALA A 51 -1.71 2.82 -22.26
N PHE A 52 -2.08 2.73 -20.98
CA PHE A 52 -2.36 1.44 -20.35
C PHE A 52 -3.56 0.72 -20.99
N LYS A 53 -4.63 1.45 -21.32
CA LYS A 53 -5.80 0.87 -22.01
C LYS A 53 -5.45 0.36 -23.39
N GLU A 54 -4.61 1.09 -24.14
CA GLU A 54 -4.10 0.66 -25.45
C GLU A 54 -3.22 -0.59 -25.30
N ALA A 55 -2.29 -0.59 -24.35
CA ALA A 55 -1.43 -1.74 -24.08
C ALA A 55 -2.20 -3.00 -23.69
N VAL A 56 -3.30 -2.88 -22.93
CA VAL A 56 -4.20 -4.01 -22.63
C VAL A 56 -4.78 -4.58 -23.92
N ALA A 57 -5.31 -3.74 -24.81
CA ALA A 57 -5.91 -4.18 -26.07
C ALA A 57 -4.87 -4.87 -26.97
N GLU A 58 -3.66 -4.30 -27.11
CA GLU A 58 -2.57 -4.91 -27.87
C GLU A 58 -2.12 -6.26 -27.31
N ASN A 59 -2.06 -6.39 -26.00
CA ASN A 59 -1.71 -7.66 -25.35
C ASN A 59 -2.78 -8.72 -25.58
N ASP A 60 -4.06 -8.35 -25.52
CA ASP A 60 -5.18 -9.24 -25.80
C ASP A 60 -5.12 -9.77 -27.24
N GLU A 61 -4.83 -8.92 -28.21
CA GLU A 61 -4.63 -9.31 -29.62
C GLU A 61 -3.47 -10.30 -29.80
N LYS A 62 -2.43 -10.18 -28.96
CA LYS A 62 -1.27 -11.09 -28.93
C LYS A 62 -1.53 -12.36 -28.10
N GLY A 63 -2.72 -12.49 -27.49
CA GLY A 63 -3.08 -13.63 -26.64
C GLY A 63 -2.51 -13.55 -25.20
N ASN A 64 -1.94 -12.43 -24.79
CA ASN A 64 -1.49 -12.18 -23.42
C ASN A 64 -2.61 -11.52 -22.60
N ASN A 65 -3.49 -12.34 -22.03
CA ASN A 65 -4.60 -11.86 -21.20
C ASN A 65 -4.20 -11.58 -19.73
N ALA A 66 -2.91 -11.58 -19.40
CA ALA A 66 -2.41 -11.38 -18.04
C ALA A 66 -1.79 -9.99 -17.81
N PHE A 67 -1.61 -9.18 -18.87
CA PHE A 67 -1.03 -7.84 -18.72
C PHE A 67 -1.82 -6.98 -17.73
N SER A 68 -1.17 -6.50 -16.68
CA SER A 68 -1.84 -5.82 -15.56
C SER A 68 -0.95 -4.79 -14.86
N HIS A 69 -1.56 -3.92 -14.05
CA HIS A 69 -0.84 -3.01 -13.15
C HIS A 69 -0.04 -3.71 -12.04
N PHE A 70 -0.13 -5.03 -11.89
CA PHE A 70 0.64 -5.75 -10.88
C PHE A 70 1.99 -6.23 -11.40
N GLY A 71 2.15 -6.30 -12.73
CA GLY A 71 3.34 -6.81 -13.39
C GLY A 71 4.41 -5.75 -13.67
N PRO A 72 5.63 -6.21 -14.01
CA PRO A 72 6.78 -5.34 -14.26
C PRO A 72 6.64 -4.49 -15.53
N GLU A 73 5.88 -4.97 -16.54
CA GLU A 73 5.72 -4.23 -17.78
C GLU A 73 4.95 -2.90 -17.59
N ALA A 74 4.10 -2.86 -16.56
CA ALA A 74 3.30 -1.69 -16.23
C ALA A 74 3.89 -0.83 -15.10
N ASN A 75 5.10 -1.14 -14.60
CA ASN A 75 5.69 -0.49 -13.43
C ASN A 75 7.20 -0.30 -13.55
N HIS A 76 7.70 0.77 -12.99
CA HIS A 76 9.12 1.06 -12.81
C HIS A 76 9.61 0.61 -11.43
N PHE A 77 9.83 -0.70 -11.22
CA PHE A 77 10.33 -1.23 -9.95
C PHE A 77 11.74 -0.71 -9.61
N ASP A 78 12.57 -0.50 -10.62
CA ASP A 78 13.88 0.12 -10.52
C ASP A 78 13.82 1.52 -9.92
N LYS A 79 12.85 2.33 -10.36
CA LYS A 79 12.66 3.70 -9.82
C LYS A 79 12.11 3.71 -8.39
N ILE A 80 11.31 2.73 -8.00
CA ILE A 80 10.90 2.59 -6.59
C ILE A 80 12.14 2.34 -5.73
N ALA A 81 12.98 1.39 -6.13
CA ALA A 81 14.23 1.07 -5.44
C ALA A 81 15.17 2.27 -5.37
N GLU A 82 15.39 2.98 -6.50
CA GLU A 82 16.20 4.20 -6.58
C GLU A 82 15.67 5.30 -5.64
N THR A 83 14.35 5.52 -5.61
CA THR A 83 13.70 6.52 -4.76
C THR A 83 13.94 6.20 -3.28
N PHE A 84 13.74 4.95 -2.86
CA PHE A 84 13.93 4.54 -1.47
C PHE A 84 15.40 4.61 -1.07
N GLN A 85 16.30 4.13 -1.94
CA GLN A 85 17.73 4.20 -1.69
C GLN A 85 18.23 5.64 -1.57
N SER A 86 17.92 6.49 -2.55
CA SER A 86 18.36 7.89 -2.57
C SER A 86 17.86 8.66 -1.36
N TYR A 87 16.58 8.46 -1.00
CA TYR A 87 16.03 9.08 0.20
C TYR A 87 16.71 8.56 1.48
N GLY A 88 16.86 7.26 1.61
CA GLY A 88 17.53 6.65 2.79
C GLY A 88 18.96 7.10 2.98
N GLU A 89 19.69 7.40 1.91
CA GLU A 89 21.08 7.86 1.95
C GLU A 89 21.21 9.36 2.21
N SER A 90 20.34 10.18 1.60
CA SER A 90 20.53 11.64 1.55
C SER A 90 19.35 12.47 2.08
N GLY A 91 18.20 11.86 2.34
CA GLY A 91 16.95 12.57 2.61
C GLY A 91 16.36 13.25 1.39
N GLN A 92 16.89 12.97 0.20
CA GLN A 92 16.45 13.58 -1.06
C GLN A 92 16.16 12.50 -2.10
N CYS A 93 15.13 12.71 -2.91
CA CYS A 93 14.80 11.86 -4.04
C CYS A 93 13.98 12.64 -5.08
N LYS A 94 13.70 12.00 -6.19
CA LYS A 94 12.73 12.52 -7.17
C LYS A 94 11.36 11.93 -6.89
N ARG A 95 10.32 12.71 -7.14
CA ARG A 95 8.93 12.26 -7.12
C ARG A 95 8.16 12.78 -8.32
N ARG A 96 7.10 12.11 -8.67
CA ARG A 96 6.04 12.61 -9.55
C ARG A 96 4.69 12.20 -8.98
N TYR A 97 3.61 12.69 -9.54
CA TYR A 97 2.25 12.34 -9.13
C TYR A 97 1.51 11.69 -10.30
N TYR A 98 0.71 10.68 -9.98
CA TYR A 98 -0.35 10.22 -10.86
C TYR A 98 -1.62 11.00 -10.53
N ILE A 99 -2.25 11.60 -11.52
CA ILE A 99 -3.41 12.47 -11.32
C ILE A 99 -4.68 11.62 -11.37
N HIS A 100 -5.34 11.42 -10.24
CA HIS A 100 -6.51 10.55 -10.13
C HIS A 100 -7.80 11.23 -10.56
N SER A 101 -7.94 12.54 -10.31
CA SER A 101 -9.17 13.31 -10.50
C SER A 101 -8.94 14.64 -11.22
N ASN A 102 -10.03 15.24 -11.68
CA ASN A 102 -9.98 16.59 -12.27
C ASN A 102 -9.59 17.67 -11.24
N GLU A 103 -9.92 17.47 -9.98
CA GLU A 103 -9.56 18.39 -8.89
C GLU A 103 -8.04 18.38 -8.67
N GLU A 104 -7.43 17.19 -8.63
CA GLU A 104 -5.98 17.04 -8.58
C GLU A 104 -5.29 17.64 -9.82
N ALA A 105 -5.90 17.45 -11.01
CA ALA A 105 -5.39 18.06 -12.23
C ALA A 105 -5.34 19.59 -12.14
N LEU A 106 -6.40 20.23 -11.63
CA LEU A 106 -6.43 21.68 -11.42
C LEU A 106 -5.33 22.13 -10.46
N PHE A 107 -5.18 21.45 -9.33
CA PHE A 107 -4.13 21.74 -8.35
C PHE A 107 -2.72 21.65 -8.96
N HIS A 108 -2.42 20.56 -9.69
CA HIS A 108 -1.11 20.38 -10.30
C HIS A 108 -0.85 21.34 -11.46
N ASN A 109 -1.86 21.68 -12.24
CA ASN A 109 -1.77 22.68 -13.30
C ASN A 109 -1.45 24.07 -12.77
N GLU A 110 -2.09 24.48 -11.65
CA GLU A 110 -1.79 25.72 -10.98
C GLU A 110 -0.36 25.75 -10.41
N ARG A 111 0.05 24.64 -9.77
CA ARG A 111 1.38 24.51 -9.15
C ARG A 111 2.51 24.53 -10.15
N LEU A 112 2.36 23.84 -11.30
CA LEU A 112 3.45 23.65 -12.29
C LEU A 112 3.49 24.75 -13.34
N GLY A 113 2.33 25.24 -13.76
CA GLY A 113 2.20 26.21 -14.86
C GLY A 113 2.62 25.63 -16.22
N GLY A 114 2.20 26.26 -17.28
CA GLY A 114 2.68 26.01 -18.66
C GLY A 114 2.08 24.80 -19.39
N THR A 115 1.89 23.65 -18.78
CA THR A 115 1.24 22.47 -19.38
C THR A 115 -0.06 22.17 -18.64
N THR A 116 -1.10 21.78 -19.38
CA THR A 116 -2.38 21.36 -18.79
C THR A 116 -2.44 19.85 -18.74
N TYR A 117 -2.39 19.30 -17.55
CA TYR A 117 -2.58 17.86 -17.27
C TYR A 117 -4.04 17.54 -17.03
N THR A 118 -4.43 16.30 -17.30
CA THR A 118 -5.77 15.76 -17.06
C THR A 118 -5.72 14.53 -16.16
N ALA A 119 -6.88 14.12 -15.64
CA ALA A 119 -6.97 12.91 -14.82
C ALA A 119 -6.54 11.67 -15.61
N GLY A 120 -5.63 10.91 -15.06
CA GLY A 120 -5.04 9.72 -15.66
C GLY A 120 -3.62 9.92 -16.19
N GLU A 121 -3.09 11.14 -16.16
CA GLU A 121 -1.74 11.47 -16.58
C GLU A 121 -0.78 11.58 -15.40
N PHE A 122 0.52 11.73 -15.70
CA PHE A 122 1.56 11.96 -14.70
C PHE A 122 2.07 13.39 -14.75
N THR A 123 2.43 13.94 -13.60
CA THR A 123 3.31 15.11 -13.54
C THR A 123 4.73 14.70 -13.97
N PRO A 124 5.61 15.66 -14.35
CA PRO A 124 7.02 15.35 -14.56
C PRO A 124 7.67 14.91 -13.24
N TRP A 125 8.82 14.20 -13.37
CA TRP A 125 9.68 13.91 -12.22
C TRP A 125 10.35 15.19 -11.75
N GLU A 126 10.20 15.48 -10.45
CA GLU A 126 10.70 16.67 -9.78
C GLU A 126 11.62 16.28 -8.63
N ASP A 127 12.68 17.06 -8.42
CA ASP A 127 13.47 16.96 -7.20
C ASP A 127 12.63 17.47 -6.03
N MET A 128 12.57 16.71 -4.94
CA MET A 128 11.89 17.18 -3.73
C MET A 128 12.67 18.36 -3.11
N LYS A 129 11.92 19.33 -2.58
CA LYS A 129 12.49 20.55 -1.98
C LYS A 129 12.25 20.63 -0.48
N GLU A 130 11.35 19.80 0.03
CA GLU A 130 10.95 19.77 1.42
C GLU A 130 11.99 19.06 2.27
N ASN A 131 12.16 19.53 3.52
CA ASN A 131 12.86 18.78 4.54
C ASN A 131 11.84 17.92 5.30
N THR A 132 12.03 16.61 5.25
CA THR A 132 11.07 15.63 5.78
C THR A 132 11.72 14.70 6.79
N ASP A 133 10.89 14.12 7.66
CA ASP A 133 11.35 13.26 8.74
C ASP A 133 11.53 11.81 8.31
N LEU A 134 10.73 11.37 7.37
CA LEU A 134 10.78 10.04 6.78
C LEU A 134 10.16 10.04 5.38
N LEU A 135 10.46 9.02 4.57
CA LEU A 135 9.70 8.69 3.39
C LEU A 135 8.58 7.72 3.77
N PHE A 136 7.35 8.03 3.36
CA PHE A 136 6.18 7.19 3.55
C PHE A 136 5.60 6.78 2.20
N TYR A 137 5.71 5.50 1.87
CA TYR A 137 5.19 4.93 0.64
C TYR A 137 3.90 4.14 0.90
N GLU A 138 2.90 4.31 0.06
CA GLU A 138 1.72 3.44 0.01
C GLU A 138 1.48 3.00 -1.43
N GLY A 139 1.38 1.67 -1.65
CA GLY A 139 1.10 1.13 -2.98
C GLY A 139 1.20 -0.38 -3.08
N LEU A 140 1.28 -0.84 -4.32
CA LEU A 140 1.29 -2.26 -4.65
C LEU A 140 2.64 -2.95 -4.42
N HIS A 141 3.76 -2.22 -4.52
CA HIS A 141 5.07 -2.80 -4.76
C HIS A 141 6.14 -2.36 -3.74
N GLY A 142 5.71 -1.98 -2.51
CA GLY A 142 6.62 -1.50 -1.46
C GLY A 142 7.70 -2.48 -1.01
N GLY A 143 7.55 -3.77 -1.31
CA GLY A 143 8.52 -4.82 -0.99
C GLY A 143 8.77 -5.77 -2.16
N VAL A 144 8.52 -5.33 -3.40
CA VAL A 144 8.65 -6.17 -4.59
C VAL A 144 10.11 -6.57 -4.85
N VAL A 145 10.27 -7.78 -5.36
CA VAL A 145 11.56 -8.31 -5.87
C VAL A 145 11.30 -8.86 -7.26
N ASP A 146 12.08 -8.39 -8.22
CA ASP A 146 12.06 -8.83 -9.60
C ASP A 146 13.48 -8.81 -10.19
N GLY A 147 13.98 -9.98 -10.55
CA GLY A 147 15.36 -10.12 -11.02
C GLY A 147 16.38 -9.60 -10.00
N GLU A 148 17.18 -8.62 -10.41
CA GLU A 148 18.19 -7.97 -9.56
C GLU A 148 17.61 -6.84 -8.69
N THR A 149 16.40 -6.37 -9.00
CA THR A 149 15.71 -5.31 -8.26
C THR A 149 15.07 -5.88 -7.01
N ASP A 150 15.46 -5.39 -5.85
CA ASP A 150 14.90 -5.74 -4.55
C ASP A 150 14.59 -4.48 -3.73
N VAL A 151 13.34 -4.02 -3.85
CA VAL A 151 12.85 -2.81 -3.17
C VAL A 151 12.87 -2.98 -1.65
N SER A 152 12.61 -4.21 -1.15
CA SER A 152 12.53 -4.47 0.28
C SER A 152 13.81 -4.19 1.05
N LYS A 153 14.97 -4.16 0.38
CA LYS A 153 16.27 -3.87 0.99
C LYS A 153 16.41 -2.43 1.50
N PHE A 154 15.63 -1.53 0.94
CA PHE A 154 15.72 -0.10 1.21
C PHE A 154 14.61 0.40 2.15
N VAL A 155 13.84 -0.52 2.77
CA VAL A 155 12.74 -0.21 3.68
C VAL A 155 13.12 -0.56 5.12
N ASP A 156 12.92 0.39 6.05
CA ASP A 156 13.19 0.19 7.47
C ASP A 156 12.01 -0.43 8.21
N LEU A 157 10.77 -0.06 7.81
CA LEU A 157 9.52 -0.67 8.27
C LEU A 157 8.62 -0.99 7.08
N LEU A 158 8.49 -2.26 6.75
CA LEU A 158 7.61 -2.73 5.70
C LEU A 158 6.33 -3.34 6.27
N ILE A 159 5.20 -2.71 6.02
CA ILE A 159 3.87 -3.12 6.49
C ILE A 159 3.11 -3.77 5.34
N GLY A 160 2.68 -5.01 5.52
CA GLY A 160 1.85 -5.74 4.56
C GLY A 160 0.37 -5.69 4.94
N VAL A 161 -0.47 -5.25 4.02
CA VAL A 161 -1.93 -5.39 4.14
C VAL A 161 -2.32 -6.67 3.41
N VAL A 162 -2.39 -7.75 4.17
CA VAL A 162 -2.59 -9.11 3.64
C VAL A 162 -4.06 -9.37 3.41
N PRO A 163 -4.52 -9.59 2.18
CA PRO A 163 -5.93 -9.78 1.92
C PRO A 163 -6.42 -11.17 2.36
N ILE A 164 -7.68 -11.22 2.75
CA ILE A 164 -8.52 -12.39 2.51
C ILE A 164 -9.11 -12.20 1.12
N VAL A 165 -8.75 -13.05 0.18
CA VAL A 165 -9.02 -12.85 -1.26
C VAL A 165 -10.50 -12.54 -1.54
N ASN A 166 -11.42 -13.27 -0.92
CA ASN A 166 -12.84 -13.02 -1.12
C ASN A 166 -13.28 -11.65 -0.60
N LEU A 167 -12.77 -11.22 0.56
CA LEU A 167 -13.06 -9.89 1.09
C LEU A 167 -12.47 -8.79 0.19
N GLU A 168 -11.25 -8.97 -0.30
CA GLU A 168 -10.62 -8.05 -1.25
C GLU A 168 -11.46 -7.88 -2.52
N TRP A 169 -11.97 -8.98 -3.08
CA TRP A 169 -12.81 -8.93 -4.27
C TRP A 169 -14.14 -8.25 -4.01
N ILE A 170 -14.79 -8.55 -2.88
CA ILE A 170 -16.00 -7.82 -2.46
C ILE A 170 -15.72 -6.32 -2.40
N GLN A 171 -14.69 -5.91 -1.67
CA GLN A 171 -14.33 -4.50 -1.51
C GLN A 171 -14.03 -3.83 -2.86
N LYS A 172 -13.29 -4.52 -3.74
CA LYS A 172 -12.98 -4.02 -5.08
C LYS A 172 -14.22 -3.87 -5.95
N ILE A 173 -15.11 -4.87 -5.97
CA ILE A 173 -16.35 -4.84 -6.77
C ILE A 173 -17.20 -3.65 -6.32
N PHE A 174 -17.44 -3.49 -5.03
CA PHE A 174 -18.24 -2.38 -4.51
C PHE A 174 -17.63 -1.02 -4.81
N ARG A 175 -16.32 -0.85 -4.56
CA ARG A 175 -15.63 0.41 -4.81
C ARG A 175 -15.65 0.79 -6.28
N ASP A 176 -15.24 -0.11 -7.17
CA ASP A 176 -15.08 0.20 -8.59
C ASP A 176 -16.47 0.38 -9.27
N ASN A 177 -17.52 -0.29 -8.77
CA ASN A 177 -18.87 -0.05 -9.21
C ASN A 177 -19.40 1.33 -8.74
N ALA A 178 -19.29 1.63 -7.44
CA ALA A 178 -19.84 2.86 -6.85
C ALA A 178 -19.08 4.12 -7.27
N GLN A 179 -17.74 4.07 -7.34
CA GLN A 179 -16.90 5.25 -7.57
C GLN A 179 -16.49 5.44 -9.02
N ARG A 180 -16.37 4.34 -9.77
CA ARG A 180 -15.88 4.35 -11.17
C ARG A 180 -16.93 3.99 -12.19
N GLY A 181 -18.10 3.51 -11.76
CA GLY A 181 -19.22 3.17 -12.62
C GLY A 181 -19.01 1.92 -13.50
N TYR A 182 -18.02 1.07 -13.16
CA TYR A 182 -17.80 -0.16 -13.92
C TYR A 182 -18.86 -1.22 -13.62
N SER A 183 -19.24 -2.01 -14.62
CA SER A 183 -20.10 -3.17 -14.41
C SER A 183 -19.36 -4.27 -13.64
N ALA A 184 -20.12 -5.13 -12.96
CA ALA A 184 -19.53 -6.25 -12.20
C ALA A 184 -18.69 -7.17 -13.11
N ASP A 185 -19.13 -7.44 -14.33
CA ASP A 185 -18.40 -8.30 -15.28
C ASP A 185 -17.03 -7.73 -15.63
N VAL A 186 -16.95 -6.42 -15.94
CA VAL A 186 -15.68 -5.73 -16.24
C VAL A 186 -14.73 -5.77 -15.04
N ILE A 187 -15.26 -5.65 -13.81
CA ILE A 187 -14.46 -5.73 -12.60
C ILE A 187 -13.94 -7.15 -12.39
N VAL A 188 -14.77 -8.16 -12.58
CA VAL A 188 -14.39 -9.58 -12.49
C VAL A 188 -13.32 -9.92 -13.51
N ASP A 189 -13.48 -9.54 -14.77
CA ASP A 189 -12.46 -9.74 -15.81
C ASP A 189 -11.13 -9.08 -15.44
N THR A 190 -11.19 -7.87 -14.88
CA THR A 190 -9.99 -7.17 -14.38
C THR A 190 -9.32 -7.93 -13.22
N ILE A 191 -10.10 -8.49 -12.30
CA ILE A 191 -9.59 -9.31 -11.18
C ILE A 191 -8.88 -10.55 -11.73
N LEU A 192 -9.55 -11.29 -12.62
CA LEU A 192 -9.01 -12.53 -13.18
C LEU A 192 -7.75 -12.28 -14.02
N ARG A 193 -7.72 -11.22 -14.82
CA ARG A 193 -6.55 -10.78 -15.58
C ARG A 193 -5.32 -10.57 -14.69
N ARG A 194 -5.50 -10.02 -13.51
CA ARG A 194 -4.40 -9.69 -12.57
C ARG A 194 -3.85 -10.89 -11.81
N MET A 195 -4.55 -12.03 -11.80
CA MET A 195 -4.19 -13.16 -10.93
C MET A 195 -2.79 -13.72 -11.17
N PRO A 196 -2.26 -13.86 -12.40
CA PRO A 196 -0.89 -14.31 -12.59
C PRO A 196 0.13 -13.38 -11.92
N ASP A 197 0.01 -12.07 -12.15
CA ASP A 197 0.90 -11.08 -11.54
C ASP A 197 0.67 -10.94 -10.03
N TYR A 198 -0.56 -11.11 -9.56
CA TYR A 198 -0.89 -11.15 -8.14
C TYR A 198 -0.08 -12.24 -7.42
N VAL A 199 -0.03 -13.42 -7.98
CA VAL A 199 0.72 -14.55 -7.42
C VAL A 199 2.23 -14.31 -7.48
N HIS A 200 2.74 -13.69 -8.57
CA HIS A 200 4.17 -13.51 -8.78
C HIS A 200 4.76 -12.27 -8.09
N TYR A 201 4.01 -11.17 -8.02
CA TYR A 201 4.56 -9.88 -7.58
C TYR A 201 3.91 -9.32 -6.30
N ILE A 202 2.63 -9.64 -6.02
CA ILE A 202 1.95 -9.12 -4.84
C ILE A 202 2.12 -10.04 -3.64
N THR A 203 1.70 -11.31 -3.74
CA THR A 203 1.69 -12.21 -2.58
C THR A 203 3.07 -12.51 -2.00
N PRO A 204 4.17 -12.64 -2.81
CA PRO A 204 5.47 -12.92 -2.25
C PRO A 204 6.04 -11.83 -1.33
N GLN A 205 5.56 -10.58 -1.49
CA GLN A 205 5.98 -9.47 -0.65
C GLN A 205 5.63 -9.70 0.83
N PHE A 206 4.50 -10.34 1.12
CA PHE A 206 4.03 -10.57 2.50
C PHE A 206 4.94 -11.50 3.32
N SER A 207 5.84 -12.24 2.69
CA SER A 207 6.89 -12.98 3.39
C SER A 207 8.07 -12.11 3.82
N ARG A 208 8.22 -10.92 3.22
CA ARG A 208 9.30 -9.96 3.48
C ARG A 208 8.90 -8.90 4.48
N THR A 209 7.59 -8.60 4.60
CA THR A 209 7.06 -7.58 5.49
C THR A 209 7.42 -7.82 6.96
N ASP A 210 7.67 -6.74 7.68
CA ASP A 210 7.95 -6.77 9.12
C ASP A 210 6.67 -7.01 9.92
N ILE A 211 5.59 -6.35 9.53
CA ILE A 211 4.26 -6.45 10.15
C ILE A 211 3.24 -6.74 9.07
N ASN A 212 2.44 -7.79 9.26
CA ASN A 212 1.30 -8.10 8.41
C ASN A 212 -0.01 -7.78 9.15
N LEU A 213 -0.89 -7.07 8.48
CA LEU A 213 -2.24 -6.75 8.93
C LEU A 213 -3.22 -7.52 8.03
N GLN A 214 -4.00 -8.44 8.60
CA GLN A 214 -4.97 -9.23 7.86
C GLN A 214 -6.34 -9.11 8.49
N ARG A 215 -7.27 -8.48 7.79
CA ARG A 215 -8.66 -8.42 8.22
C ARG A 215 -9.39 -9.70 7.83
N VAL A 216 -10.00 -10.35 8.81
CA VAL A 216 -10.70 -11.62 8.66
C VAL A 216 -12.17 -11.43 9.03
N PRO A 217 -13.10 -11.52 8.06
CA PRO A 217 -14.54 -11.39 8.34
C PRO A 217 -15.04 -12.60 9.14
N THR A 218 -16.03 -12.33 9.99
CA THR A 218 -16.76 -13.34 10.78
C THR A 218 -18.10 -13.70 10.17
N VAL A 219 -18.44 -13.07 9.06
CA VAL A 219 -19.63 -13.33 8.24
C VAL A 219 -19.24 -14.08 6.97
N ASP A 220 -20.22 -14.68 6.31
CA ASP A 220 -19.99 -15.46 5.10
C ASP A 220 -19.50 -14.57 3.94
N THR A 221 -18.32 -14.86 3.43
CA THR A 221 -17.72 -14.23 2.24
C THR A 221 -17.37 -15.27 1.17
N SER A 222 -17.96 -16.46 1.22
CA SER A 222 -17.63 -17.60 0.33
C SER A 222 -17.82 -17.29 -1.14
N ASN A 223 -18.80 -16.45 -1.48
CA ASN A 223 -19.05 -16.02 -2.86
C ASN A 223 -18.99 -14.50 -3.00
N PRO A 224 -17.81 -13.93 -3.37
CA PRO A 224 -17.61 -12.51 -3.49
C PRO A 224 -18.45 -11.84 -4.60
N PHE A 225 -18.90 -12.60 -5.59
CA PHE A 225 -19.63 -12.07 -6.75
C PHE A 225 -21.10 -11.78 -6.46
N ILE A 226 -21.67 -12.37 -5.41
CA ILE A 226 -23.07 -12.16 -5.01
C ILE A 226 -23.20 -11.52 -3.64
N ALA A 227 -22.10 -11.06 -3.06
CA ALA A 227 -22.11 -10.35 -1.79
C ALA A 227 -23.00 -9.09 -1.90
N ARG A 228 -23.86 -8.87 -0.90
CA ARG A 228 -24.77 -7.72 -0.87
C ARG A 228 -24.15 -6.50 -0.20
N ASP A 229 -23.25 -6.76 0.74
CA ASP A 229 -22.62 -5.73 1.56
C ASP A 229 -21.13 -6.04 1.78
N ILE A 230 -20.35 -5.03 2.05
CA ILE A 230 -18.99 -5.20 2.54
C ILE A 230 -19.06 -5.47 4.05
N PRO A 231 -18.47 -6.57 4.57
CA PRO A 231 -18.40 -6.81 6.02
C PRO A 231 -17.88 -5.59 6.76
N THR A 232 -18.55 -5.20 7.82
CA THR A 232 -18.15 -4.05 8.66
C THR A 232 -16.92 -4.38 9.52
N PRO A 233 -16.21 -3.38 10.09
CA PRO A 233 -15.14 -3.65 11.06
C PRO A 233 -15.59 -4.53 12.23
N ASP A 234 -16.80 -4.33 12.76
CA ASP A 234 -17.33 -5.11 13.90
C ASP A 234 -17.68 -6.55 13.51
N GLU A 235 -17.88 -6.83 12.24
CA GLU A 235 -18.06 -8.18 11.68
C GLU A 235 -16.72 -8.81 11.27
N SER A 236 -15.60 -8.38 11.86
CA SER A 236 -14.28 -8.90 11.53
C SER A 236 -13.33 -8.86 12.72
N PHE A 237 -12.28 -9.68 12.62
CA PHE A 237 -11.06 -9.56 13.40
C PHE A 237 -9.91 -9.06 12.51
N VAL A 238 -8.87 -8.51 13.15
CA VAL A 238 -7.60 -8.21 12.47
C VAL A 238 -6.52 -9.06 13.12
N ILE A 239 -5.84 -9.84 12.30
CA ILE A 239 -4.64 -10.57 12.70
C ILE A 239 -3.44 -9.67 12.41
N ILE A 240 -2.68 -9.36 13.46
CA ILE A 240 -1.44 -8.58 13.40
C ILE A 240 -0.30 -9.54 13.64
N ARG A 241 0.46 -9.82 12.59
CA ARG A 241 1.60 -10.76 12.65
C ARG A 241 2.90 -9.99 12.48
N PHE A 242 3.83 -10.20 13.39
CA PHE A 242 5.19 -9.70 13.33
C PHE A 242 6.11 -10.78 12.75
N LYS A 243 6.97 -10.41 11.80
CA LYS A 243 7.98 -11.32 11.26
C LYS A 243 9.00 -11.66 12.36
N ASP A 244 9.52 -10.63 13.00
CA ASP A 244 10.42 -10.71 14.15
C ASP A 244 9.99 -9.66 15.19
N PRO A 245 9.30 -10.07 16.28
CA PRO A 245 8.90 -9.14 17.32
C PRO A 245 10.06 -8.44 18.03
N ALA A 246 11.23 -9.09 18.07
CA ALA A 246 12.40 -8.52 18.73
C ALA A 246 13.02 -7.35 17.94
N LYS A 247 12.78 -7.27 16.63
CA LYS A 247 13.27 -6.15 15.80
C LYS A 247 12.76 -4.79 16.31
N PHE A 248 11.55 -4.75 16.90
CA PHE A 248 10.88 -3.54 17.33
C PHE A 248 10.50 -3.57 18.83
N ASP A 249 11.11 -4.45 19.59
CA ASP A 249 10.88 -4.61 21.04
C ASP A 249 9.39 -4.67 21.42
N VAL A 250 8.62 -5.50 20.71
CA VAL A 250 7.16 -5.55 20.86
C VAL A 250 6.74 -6.17 22.18
N ASP A 251 6.13 -5.38 23.06
CA ASP A 251 5.57 -5.82 24.35
C ASP A 251 4.12 -6.34 24.19
N PHE A 252 3.98 -7.63 23.89
CA PHE A 252 2.66 -8.27 23.78
C PHE A 252 1.82 -8.21 25.08
N PRO A 253 2.36 -8.44 26.30
CA PRO A 253 1.63 -8.25 27.53
C PRO A 253 1.01 -6.85 27.65
N TYR A 254 1.77 -5.81 27.35
CA TYR A 254 1.27 -4.45 27.30
C TYR A 254 0.14 -4.27 26.29
N LEU A 255 0.34 -4.71 25.05
CA LEU A 255 -0.66 -4.57 23.97
C LEU A 255 -1.96 -5.30 24.30
N LEU A 256 -1.88 -6.52 24.85
CA LEU A 256 -3.05 -7.30 25.27
C LEU A 256 -3.83 -6.61 26.40
N ASN A 257 -3.13 -5.96 27.31
CA ASN A 257 -3.78 -5.20 28.39
C ASN A 257 -4.45 -3.93 27.88
N MET A 258 -3.83 -3.24 26.89
CA MET A 258 -4.35 -1.99 26.33
C MET A 258 -5.48 -2.19 25.32
N ILE A 259 -5.55 -3.34 24.65
CA ILE A 259 -6.55 -3.63 23.62
C ILE A 259 -7.52 -4.69 24.12
N PRO A 260 -8.68 -4.30 24.73
CA PRO A 260 -9.64 -5.25 25.27
C PRO A 260 -10.16 -6.22 24.21
N ASN A 261 -10.34 -7.49 24.61
CA ASN A 261 -10.77 -8.62 23.76
C ASN A 261 -9.77 -9.01 22.67
N SER A 262 -8.51 -8.60 22.80
CA SER A 262 -7.43 -9.13 21.99
C SER A 262 -6.84 -10.39 22.63
N PHE A 263 -6.20 -11.23 21.82
CA PHE A 263 -5.53 -12.44 22.28
C PHE A 263 -4.37 -12.84 21.34
N MET A 264 -3.46 -13.66 21.84
CA MET A 264 -2.41 -14.24 21.00
C MET A 264 -2.92 -15.51 20.31
N SER A 265 -2.86 -15.54 18.97
CA SER A 265 -3.11 -16.76 18.19
C SER A 265 -1.83 -17.59 18.01
N ARG A 266 -0.69 -16.93 18.00
CA ARG A 266 0.67 -17.51 17.96
C ARG A 266 1.62 -16.60 18.73
N ARG A 267 2.84 -17.09 19.02
CA ARG A 267 3.88 -16.33 19.74
C ARG A 267 4.25 -14.97 19.10
N ASN A 268 3.96 -14.77 17.82
CA ASN A 268 4.24 -13.55 17.07
C ASN A 268 3.02 -12.97 16.37
N SER A 269 1.82 -13.40 16.74
CA SER A 269 0.59 -12.99 16.07
C SER A 269 -0.49 -12.75 17.10
N MET A 270 -0.95 -11.51 17.18
CA MET A 270 -2.11 -11.14 17.98
C MET A 270 -3.35 -10.96 17.12
N VAL A 271 -4.51 -11.17 17.72
CA VAL A 271 -5.81 -10.96 17.10
C VAL A 271 -6.53 -9.87 17.86
N VAL A 272 -7.04 -8.88 17.15
CA VAL A 272 -7.80 -7.77 17.73
C VAL A 272 -9.18 -7.67 17.07
N PRO A 273 -10.22 -7.21 17.78
CA PRO A 273 -11.50 -6.90 17.16
C PRO A 273 -11.32 -5.88 16.03
N GLY A 274 -12.00 -6.08 14.90
CA GLY A 274 -11.80 -5.21 13.72
C GLY A 274 -12.12 -3.74 13.98
N GLY A 275 -13.13 -3.43 14.79
CA GLY A 275 -13.44 -2.06 15.21
C GLY A 275 -12.33 -1.38 16.04
N LYS A 276 -11.32 -2.13 16.50
CA LYS A 276 -10.16 -1.61 17.25
C LYS A 276 -8.87 -1.56 16.42
N MET A 277 -8.93 -1.84 15.13
CA MET A 277 -7.76 -1.87 14.27
C MET A 277 -6.97 -0.56 14.31
N GLY A 278 -7.64 0.60 14.17
CA GLY A 278 -6.96 1.90 14.20
C GLY A 278 -6.22 2.16 15.52
N TYR A 279 -6.88 1.84 16.65
CA TYR A 279 -6.26 1.96 17.97
C TYR A 279 -5.07 1.01 18.16
N ALA A 280 -5.19 -0.24 17.68
CA ALA A 280 -4.08 -1.19 17.73
C ALA A 280 -2.90 -0.74 16.88
N MET A 281 -3.16 -0.20 15.68
CA MET A 281 -2.10 0.35 14.82
C MET A 281 -1.41 1.53 15.50
N GLU A 282 -2.14 2.45 16.14
CA GLU A 282 -1.54 3.57 16.86
C GLU A 282 -0.60 3.09 17.98
N LEU A 283 -1.05 2.13 18.81
CA LEU A 283 -0.23 1.58 19.89
C LEU A 283 1.03 0.85 19.39
N ILE A 284 0.97 0.23 18.22
CA ILE A 284 2.08 -0.54 17.65
C ILE A 284 3.00 0.34 16.82
N LEU A 285 2.45 1.12 15.88
CA LEU A 285 3.26 1.83 14.89
C LEU A 285 3.85 3.13 15.42
N ALA A 286 3.16 3.83 16.34
CA ALA A 286 3.65 5.12 16.82
C ALA A 286 5.02 5.00 17.52
N PRO A 287 5.26 4.08 18.48
CA PRO A 287 6.58 3.94 19.09
C PRO A 287 7.64 3.47 18.09
N ILE A 288 7.31 2.56 17.16
CA ILE A 288 8.25 2.09 16.14
C ILE A 288 8.69 3.24 15.23
N ILE A 289 7.76 4.04 14.74
CA ILE A 289 8.06 5.19 13.87
C ILE A 289 8.91 6.25 14.62
N GLN A 290 8.55 6.52 15.88
CA GLN A 290 9.35 7.43 16.71
C GLN A 290 10.79 6.96 16.90
N GLU A 291 10.98 5.67 17.16
CA GLU A 291 12.30 5.09 17.32
C GLU A 291 13.10 5.17 16.03
N LEU A 292 12.50 4.86 14.87
CA LEU A 292 13.16 5.01 13.58
C LEU A 292 13.63 6.44 13.33
N ILE A 293 12.83 7.43 13.71
CA ILE A 293 13.17 8.84 13.56
C ILE A 293 14.27 9.26 14.58
N ALA A 294 14.17 8.79 15.81
CA ALA A 294 15.15 9.13 16.86
C ALA A 294 16.55 8.54 16.60
N ASN A 295 16.60 7.40 15.93
CA ASN A 295 17.84 6.69 15.59
C ASN A 295 18.48 7.18 14.27
N ARG A 296 18.08 8.36 13.76
CA ARG A 296 18.78 9.02 12.65
C ARG A 296 20.22 9.34 13.06
N GLY A 297 21.18 8.95 12.24
CA GLY A 297 22.60 9.23 12.45
C GLY A 297 22.96 10.70 12.22
#